data_6f40b5b12fa853d9f25250063d3f8464
#
_entry.id   6f40b5b12fa853d9f25250063d3f8464
#
_cell.length_a   1.000
_cell.length_b   1.000
_cell.length_c   1.000
_cell.angle_alpha   90.00
_cell.angle_beta   90.00
_cell.angle_gamma   90.00
#
_symmetry.space_group_name_H-M   'P 1'
#
loop_
_entity.id
_entity.type
_entity.pdbx_description
1 polymer ?
#
loop_
_entity_poly.entity_id
_entity_poly.type
_entity_poly.pdbx_seq_one_letter_code
_entity_poly.pdbx_strand_id
1 'polypeptide(L)'
;MKHQGFFRKLFSSDDREEEEEYPALTVEKRDMIRGIVELSDTTVREVMVPRIDVAFVGLDFEPKEIVERVVQYGHSRFPVYKDTIDNVIGILYVKDLLKYLLTDDPIDLDTIIRKAYFVPESKRLDALMREMKRRRVHIAVAVDEYGGVSGIVCLEDIIEEIVGDIQDEYDNEREDILPLAENIYLCDARVAIEDLNETLRLGLPEENFDTLGGFVFDLFGKIPVKYEKVSFNAIDFVIQDMEGHKIRTVKLVVPPKSDTPEE
;
A
#
# COMPACT_ATOMS: atom_id res chain seq x y z
N MET A 1 8.39 -27.25 22.82
CA MET A 1 8.49 -26.26 23.91
C MET A 1 9.89 -25.62 23.93
N LYS A 2 10.30 -24.88 22.86
CA LYS A 2 11.59 -24.16 22.81
C LYS A 2 11.48 -22.73 22.20
N HIS A 3 10.28 -22.30 21.81
CA HIS A 3 10.10 -20.99 21.14
C HIS A 3 9.63 -19.83 22.06
N GLN A 4 9.17 -20.10 23.27
CA GLN A 4 8.71 -19.04 24.19
C GLN A 4 9.85 -18.26 24.90
N GLY A 5 11.08 -18.83 24.92
CA GLY A 5 12.24 -18.17 25.55
C GLY A 5 12.87 -17.05 24.72
N PHE A 6 12.74 -17.12 23.39
CA PHE A 6 13.38 -16.19 22.46
C PHE A 6 12.75 -14.79 22.51
N PHE A 7 11.42 -14.71 22.49
CA PHE A 7 10.70 -13.41 22.49
C PHE A 7 10.79 -12.66 23.84
N ARG A 8 10.89 -13.39 24.95
CA ARG A 8 10.98 -12.76 26.27
C ARG A 8 12.32 -12.04 26.50
N LYS A 9 13.38 -12.45 25.81
CA LYS A 9 14.71 -11.83 25.87
C LYS A 9 14.85 -10.56 25.01
N LEU A 10 13.99 -10.37 24.02
CA LEU A 10 14.01 -9.21 23.12
C LEU A 10 13.41 -7.93 23.74
N PHE A 11 12.62 -8.06 24.83
CA PHE A 11 11.87 -6.95 25.42
C PHE A 11 12.13 -6.72 26.91
N SER A 12 13.06 -7.45 27.55
CA SER A 12 13.45 -7.20 28.94
C SER A 12 14.73 -6.37 28.99
N SER A 13 14.59 -5.11 29.30
CA SER A 13 15.68 -4.23 29.74
C SER A 13 15.92 -4.44 31.22
N ASP A 14 16.51 -5.56 31.60
CA ASP A 14 17.30 -5.70 32.85
C ASP A 14 17.84 -7.14 32.93
N ASP A 15 19.12 -7.29 32.72
CA ASP A 15 20.02 -8.16 33.49
C ASP A 15 21.36 -8.23 32.72
N ARG A 16 22.36 -7.73 33.39
CA ARG A 16 23.77 -7.86 33.00
C ARG A 16 24.17 -9.32 33.19
N GLU A 17 24.49 -9.99 32.07
CA GLU A 17 25.57 -10.99 31.99
C GLU A 17 25.49 -11.69 30.62
N GLU A 18 26.63 -11.68 29.88
CA GLU A 18 26.91 -12.27 28.57
C GLU A 18 26.25 -11.56 27.36
N GLU A 19 26.90 -10.46 26.93
CA GLU A 19 26.72 -9.81 25.65
C GLU A 19 27.20 -10.73 24.51
N GLU A 20 26.33 -11.61 24.02
CA GLU A 20 26.35 -11.90 22.57
C GLU A 20 25.86 -10.65 21.89
N GLU A 21 26.77 -9.90 21.29
CA GLU A 21 26.55 -8.67 20.53
C GLU A 21 25.69 -8.99 19.29
N TYR A 22 24.36 -9.08 19.48
CA TYR A 22 23.43 -9.04 18.33
C TYR A 22 23.50 -7.61 17.77
N PRO A 23 23.84 -7.43 16.48
CA PRO A 23 23.84 -6.12 15.87
C PRO A 23 22.49 -5.46 16.13
N ALA A 24 22.51 -4.20 16.56
CA ALA A 24 21.30 -3.43 16.83
C ALA A 24 20.37 -3.57 15.62
N LEU A 25 19.14 -4.04 15.86
CA LEU A 25 18.14 -4.20 14.80
C LEU A 25 17.93 -2.84 14.15
N THR A 26 18.04 -2.76 12.83
CA THR A 26 17.67 -1.57 12.07
C THR A 26 16.18 -1.24 12.32
N VAL A 27 15.78 0.00 12.08
CA VAL A 27 14.40 0.46 12.26
C VAL A 27 13.45 -0.46 11.47
N GLU A 28 13.76 -0.72 10.20
CA GLU A 28 12.99 -1.61 9.31
C GLU A 28 12.78 -3.02 9.89
N LYS A 29 13.83 -3.60 10.50
CA LYS A 29 13.70 -4.93 11.13
C LYS A 29 12.80 -4.91 12.37
N ARG A 30 12.80 -3.80 13.11
CA ARG A 30 11.89 -3.63 14.25
C ARG A 30 10.45 -3.51 13.78
N ASP A 31 10.21 -2.75 12.71
CA ASP A 31 8.89 -2.55 12.13
C ASP A 31 8.34 -3.85 11.55
N MET A 32 9.14 -4.63 10.83
CA MET A 32 8.75 -5.97 10.38
C MET A 32 8.37 -6.91 11.55
N ILE A 33 9.15 -6.88 12.66
CA ILE A 33 8.84 -7.69 13.85
C ILE A 33 7.51 -7.23 14.46
N ARG A 34 7.27 -5.93 14.51
CA ARG A 34 6.01 -5.36 14.98
C ARG A 34 4.85 -5.78 14.09
N GLY A 35 4.97 -5.66 12.75
CA GLY A 35 3.96 -6.11 11.80
C GLY A 35 3.62 -7.60 11.96
N ILE A 36 4.63 -8.46 12.19
CA ILE A 36 4.39 -9.90 12.48
C ILE A 36 3.56 -10.10 13.77
N VAL A 37 3.80 -9.30 14.80
CA VAL A 37 3.03 -9.40 16.06
C VAL A 37 1.61 -8.90 15.85
N GLU A 38 1.44 -7.76 15.20
CA GLU A 38 0.13 -7.15 14.92
C GLU A 38 -0.74 -8.02 14.00
N LEU A 39 -0.13 -8.74 13.04
CA LEU A 39 -0.83 -9.66 12.15
C LEU A 39 -1.68 -10.71 12.89
N SER A 40 -1.28 -11.07 14.11
CA SER A 40 -2.05 -12.01 14.95
C SER A 40 -3.34 -11.41 15.48
N ASP A 41 -3.45 -10.10 15.54
CA ASP A 41 -4.60 -9.37 16.07
C ASP A 41 -5.49 -8.76 14.98
N THR A 42 -4.93 -8.57 13.79
CA THR A 42 -5.63 -8.03 12.61
C THR A 42 -6.53 -9.07 11.96
N THR A 43 -7.71 -8.65 11.51
CA THR A 43 -8.70 -9.49 10.81
C THR A 43 -8.70 -9.21 9.30
N VAL A 44 -9.24 -10.14 8.51
CA VAL A 44 -9.42 -9.99 7.05
C VAL A 44 -10.19 -8.71 6.73
N ARG A 45 -11.21 -8.37 7.52
CA ARG A 45 -12.05 -7.18 7.32
C ARG A 45 -11.26 -5.88 7.33
N GLU A 46 -10.18 -5.81 8.09
CA GLU A 46 -9.35 -4.62 8.26
C GLU A 46 -8.43 -4.35 7.07
N VAL A 47 -8.08 -5.41 6.31
CA VAL A 47 -7.08 -5.36 5.23
C VAL A 47 -7.68 -5.67 3.86
N MET A 48 -8.85 -6.33 3.78
CA MET A 48 -9.47 -6.69 2.51
C MET A 48 -9.77 -5.47 1.65
N VAL A 49 -9.70 -5.65 0.33
CA VAL A 49 -10.32 -4.72 -0.62
C VAL A 49 -11.83 -4.86 -0.50
N PRO A 50 -12.57 -3.81 -0.11
CA PRO A 50 -14.02 -3.87 0.03
C PRO A 50 -14.71 -4.19 -1.29
N ARG A 51 -15.84 -4.89 -1.24
CA ARG A 51 -16.59 -5.34 -2.45
C ARG A 51 -16.90 -4.24 -3.46
N ILE A 52 -17.05 -3.00 -3.00
CA ILE A 52 -17.36 -1.84 -3.85
C ILE A 52 -16.17 -1.48 -4.75
N ASP A 53 -14.95 -1.78 -4.31
CA ASP A 53 -13.70 -1.45 -5.00
C ASP A 53 -13.13 -2.66 -5.77
N VAL A 54 -13.75 -3.83 -5.64
CA VAL A 54 -13.31 -5.05 -6.34
C VAL A 54 -13.73 -5.03 -7.80
N ALA A 55 -12.78 -5.26 -8.69
CA ALA A 55 -13.04 -5.48 -10.10
C ALA A 55 -13.52 -6.94 -10.34
N PHE A 56 -14.82 -7.15 -10.44
CA PHE A 56 -15.41 -8.44 -10.78
C PHE A 56 -15.55 -8.65 -12.29
N VAL A 57 -15.60 -9.91 -12.73
CA VAL A 57 -15.97 -10.32 -14.09
C VAL A 57 -17.26 -11.14 -14.03
N GLY A 58 -18.24 -10.80 -14.85
CA GLY A 58 -19.47 -11.60 -15.00
C GLY A 58 -19.19 -12.84 -15.85
N LEU A 59 -19.80 -13.97 -15.49
CA LEU A 59 -19.69 -15.20 -16.28
C LEU A 59 -20.26 -15.03 -17.70
N ASP A 60 -21.23 -14.16 -17.85
CA ASP A 60 -21.95 -13.82 -19.08
C ASP A 60 -21.30 -12.70 -19.91
N PHE A 61 -20.14 -12.19 -19.45
CA PHE A 61 -19.44 -11.13 -20.20
C PHE A 61 -18.89 -11.66 -21.52
N GLU A 62 -19.03 -10.83 -22.55
CA GLU A 62 -18.41 -11.10 -23.84
C GLU A 62 -16.86 -11.07 -23.73
N PRO A 63 -16.15 -11.87 -24.54
CA PRO A 63 -14.68 -11.91 -24.51
C PRO A 63 -14.02 -10.54 -24.57
N LYS A 64 -14.59 -9.63 -25.36
CA LYS A 64 -14.08 -8.26 -25.49
C LYS A 64 -14.21 -7.46 -24.19
N GLU A 65 -15.32 -7.58 -23.49
CA GLU A 65 -15.56 -6.91 -22.20
C GLU A 65 -14.59 -7.41 -21.13
N ILE A 66 -14.29 -8.72 -21.13
CA ILE A 66 -13.31 -9.31 -20.22
C ILE A 66 -11.93 -8.70 -20.45
N VAL A 67 -11.50 -8.65 -21.72
CA VAL A 67 -10.18 -8.08 -22.09
C VAL A 67 -10.11 -6.59 -21.75
N GLU A 68 -11.15 -5.81 -22.07
CA GLU A 68 -11.22 -4.38 -21.75
C GLU A 68 -11.10 -4.16 -20.23
N ARG A 69 -11.78 -4.98 -19.42
CA ARG A 69 -11.73 -4.91 -17.97
C ARG A 69 -10.34 -5.27 -17.42
N VAL A 70 -9.73 -6.31 -17.96
CA VAL A 70 -8.36 -6.71 -17.60
C VAL A 70 -7.35 -5.59 -17.87
N VAL A 71 -7.47 -4.94 -19.05
CA VAL A 71 -6.60 -3.82 -19.44
C VAL A 71 -6.85 -2.58 -18.56
N GLN A 72 -8.13 -2.29 -18.27
CA GLN A 72 -8.52 -1.14 -17.47
C GLN A 72 -7.98 -1.20 -16.05
N TYR A 73 -8.07 -2.36 -15.39
CA TYR A 73 -7.70 -2.51 -13.97
C TYR A 73 -6.27 -3.02 -13.76
N GLY A 74 -5.66 -3.67 -14.75
CA GLY A 74 -4.28 -4.16 -14.67
C GLY A 74 -4.02 -5.29 -13.66
N HIS A 75 -5.07 -5.87 -13.07
CA HIS A 75 -4.93 -6.93 -12.07
C HIS A 75 -4.60 -8.28 -12.70
N SER A 76 -3.90 -9.12 -11.97
CA SER A 76 -3.56 -10.49 -12.41
C SER A 76 -4.68 -11.51 -12.19
N ARG A 77 -5.65 -11.21 -11.30
CA ARG A 77 -6.71 -12.13 -10.87
C ARG A 77 -8.01 -11.38 -10.68
N PHE A 78 -9.11 -11.97 -11.17
CA PHE A 78 -10.45 -11.38 -11.06
C PHE A 78 -11.42 -12.41 -10.48
N PRO A 79 -12.20 -12.08 -9.44
CA PRO A 79 -13.33 -12.90 -9.04
C PRO A 79 -14.37 -12.93 -10.15
N VAL A 80 -14.87 -14.15 -10.46
CA VAL A 80 -15.92 -14.35 -11.45
C VAL A 80 -17.22 -14.67 -10.74
N TYR A 81 -18.27 -13.90 -11.04
CA TYR A 81 -19.59 -14.10 -10.46
C TYR A 81 -20.60 -14.57 -11.51
N LYS A 82 -21.66 -15.21 -11.02
CA LYS A 82 -22.84 -15.58 -11.82
C LYS A 82 -24.07 -14.90 -11.21
N ASP A 83 -24.85 -14.24 -12.06
CA ASP A 83 -26.07 -13.51 -11.74
C ASP A 83 -25.85 -12.28 -10.80
N THR A 84 -25.25 -12.47 -9.65
CA THR A 84 -24.96 -11.40 -8.68
C THR A 84 -23.54 -11.50 -8.13
N ILE A 85 -22.95 -10.39 -7.70
CA ILE A 85 -21.59 -10.33 -7.14
C ILE A 85 -21.45 -11.14 -5.84
N ASP A 86 -22.54 -11.46 -5.16
CA ASP A 86 -22.52 -12.33 -3.99
C ASP A 86 -22.37 -13.81 -4.37
N ASN A 87 -22.61 -14.16 -5.63
CA ASN A 87 -22.45 -15.51 -6.14
C ASN A 87 -21.14 -15.66 -6.93
N VAL A 88 -20.01 -15.53 -6.25
CA VAL A 88 -18.69 -15.76 -6.85
C VAL A 88 -18.49 -17.27 -7.08
N ILE A 89 -18.29 -17.67 -8.33
CA ILE A 89 -18.14 -19.08 -8.75
C ILE A 89 -16.69 -19.49 -8.94
N GLY A 90 -15.77 -18.54 -9.13
CA GLY A 90 -14.35 -18.84 -9.34
C GLY A 90 -13.47 -17.60 -9.41
N ILE A 91 -12.19 -17.84 -9.71
CA ILE A 91 -11.18 -16.80 -9.95
C ILE A 91 -10.62 -16.99 -11.35
N LEU A 92 -10.71 -15.94 -12.16
CA LEU A 92 -10.05 -15.85 -13.45
C LEU A 92 -8.60 -15.39 -13.25
N TYR A 93 -7.64 -16.13 -13.77
CA TYR A 93 -6.24 -15.72 -13.86
C TYR A 93 -5.97 -15.17 -15.26
N VAL A 94 -5.53 -13.93 -15.35
CA VAL A 94 -5.28 -13.25 -16.63
C VAL A 94 -4.31 -14.03 -17.52
N LYS A 95 -3.29 -14.65 -16.94
CA LYS A 95 -2.34 -15.49 -17.69
C LYS A 95 -3.00 -16.69 -18.41
N ASP A 96 -4.13 -17.18 -17.88
CA ASP A 96 -4.82 -18.30 -18.49
C ASP A 96 -5.64 -17.87 -19.72
N LEU A 97 -5.94 -16.54 -19.87
CA LEU A 97 -6.53 -15.98 -21.08
C LEU A 97 -5.56 -15.92 -22.26
N LEU A 98 -4.24 -15.81 -21.99
CA LEU A 98 -3.24 -15.58 -23.04
C LEU A 98 -3.24 -16.67 -24.11
N LYS A 99 -3.51 -17.93 -23.74
CA LYS A 99 -3.57 -19.03 -24.71
C LYS A 99 -4.73 -18.85 -25.70
N TYR A 100 -5.88 -18.34 -25.26
CA TYR A 100 -7.04 -18.11 -26.13
C TYR A 100 -6.81 -16.97 -27.10
N LEU A 101 -6.07 -15.94 -26.68
CA LEU A 101 -5.65 -14.83 -27.55
C LEU A 101 -4.66 -15.27 -28.65
N LEU A 102 -3.99 -16.41 -28.46
CA LEU A 102 -3.03 -16.94 -29.44
C LEU A 102 -3.66 -17.94 -30.42
N THR A 103 -4.79 -18.55 -30.08
CA THR A 103 -5.40 -19.66 -30.86
C THR A 103 -6.69 -19.27 -31.54
N ASP A 104 -7.20 -18.05 -31.36
CA ASP A 104 -8.53 -17.59 -31.81
C ASP A 104 -9.69 -18.49 -31.35
N ASP A 105 -9.46 -19.35 -30.34
CA ASP A 105 -10.51 -20.18 -29.76
C ASP A 105 -11.47 -19.31 -28.93
N PRO A 106 -12.75 -19.65 -28.88
CA PRO A 106 -13.70 -18.93 -28.04
C PRO A 106 -13.31 -19.04 -26.56
N ILE A 107 -13.33 -17.93 -25.83
CA ILE A 107 -13.08 -17.90 -24.38
C ILE A 107 -14.29 -18.53 -23.69
N ASP A 108 -14.07 -19.65 -23.03
CA ASP A 108 -15.06 -20.31 -22.19
C ASP A 108 -14.63 -20.16 -20.72
N LEU A 109 -15.26 -19.21 -20.00
CA LEU A 109 -14.92 -18.92 -18.61
C LEU A 109 -15.14 -20.12 -17.69
N ASP A 110 -16.16 -20.94 -17.92
CA ASP A 110 -16.45 -22.12 -17.08
C ASP A 110 -15.28 -23.11 -17.07
N THR A 111 -14.49 -23.16 -18.14
CA THR A 111 -13.36 -24.09 -18.25
C THR A 111 -12.05 -23.53 -17.68
N ILE A 112 -11.91 -22.21 -17.63
CA ILE A 112 -10.63 -21.56 -17.24
C ILE A 112 -10.62 -20.98 -15.85
N ILE A 113 -11.79 -20.73 -15.24
CA ILE A 113 -11.85 -20.25 -13.87
C ILE A 113 -11.37 -21.30 -12.88
N ARG A 114 -10.66 -20.85 -11.87
CA ARG A 114 -10.20 -21.70 -10.79
C ARG A 114 -11.12 -21.58 -9.60
N LYS A 115 -11.22 -22.64 -8.80
CA LYS A 115 -12.05 -22.65 -7.59
C LYS A 115 -11.68 -21.48 -6.66
N ALA A 116 -12.67 -20.68 -6.28
CA ALA A 116 -12.49 -19.62 -5.31
C ALA A 116 -12.24 -20.19 -3.91
N TYR A 117 -11.42 -19.51 -3.13
CA TYR A 117 -11.19 -19.81 -1.73
C TYR A 117 -11.94 -18.78 -0.89
N PHE A 118 -12.97 -19.22 -0.17
CA PHE A 118 -13.80 -18.36 0.68
C PHE A 118 -13.30 -18.39 2.12
N VAL A 119 -13.33 -17.22 2.77
CA VAL A 119 -12.93 -17.06 4.17
C VAL A 119 -13.87 -16.08 4.87
N PRO A 120 -14.19 -16.29 6.16
CA PRO A 120 -14.93 -15.30 6.95
C PRO A 120 -14.12 -14.00 7.05
N GLU A 121 -14.76 -12.85 6.94
CA GLU A 121 -14.12 -11.54 7.11
C GLU A 121 -13.56 -11.33 8.54
N SER A 122 -14.08 -12.06 9.53
CA SER A 122 -13.60 -12.05 10.92
C SER A 122 -12.36 -12.92 11.16
N LYS A 123 -11.85 -13.62 10.14
CA LYS A 123 -10.67 -14.49 10.26
C LYS A 123 -9.41 -13.67 10.51
N ARG A 124 -8.53 -14.16 11.40
CA ARG A 124 -7.22 -13.56 11.66
C ARG A 124 -6.27 -13.73 10.47
N LEU A 125 -5.51 -12.68 10.16
CA LEU A 125 -4.61 -12.66 9.00
C LEU A 125 -3.48 -13.69 9.11
N ASP A 126 -2.93 -13.90 10.28
CA ASP A 126 -1.87 -14.89 10.51
C ASP A 126 -2.33 -16.32 10.17
N ALA A 127 -3.57 -16.66 10.52
CA ALA A 127 -4.18 -17.95 10.19
C ALA A 127 -4.48 -18.04 8.67
N LEU A 128 -4.99 -16.95 8.08
CA LEU A 128 -5.26 -16.89 6.65
C LEU A 128 -3.98 -17.05 5.83
N MET A 129 -2.93 -16.31 6.15
CA MET A 129 -1.63 -16.40 5.48
C MET A 129 -1.08 -17.84 5.47
N ARG A 130 -1.13 -18.53 6.63
CA ARG A 130 -0.70 -19.93 6.71
C ARG A 130 -1.52 -20.85 5.82
N GLU A 131 -2.84 -20.62 5.72
CA GLU A 131 -3.74 -21.41 4.87
C GLU A 131 -3.52 -21.13 3.39
N MET A 132 -3.38 -19.86 2.99
CA MET A 132 -3.10 -19.48 1.60
C MET A 132 -1.79 -20.10 1.10
N LYS A 133 -0.72 -20.03 1.90
CA LYS A 133 0.57 -20.70 1.61
C LYS A 133 0.41 -22.21 1.46
N ARG A 134 -0.31 -22.88 2.36
CA ARG A 134 -0.55 -24.33 2.31
C ARG A 134 -1.36 -24.73 1.08
N ARG A 135 -2.38 -23.93 0.72
CA ARG A 135 -3.25 -24.18 -0.45
C ARG A 135 -2.65 -23.70 -1.76
N ARG A 136 -1.57 -22.92 -1.72
CA ARG A 136 -0.95 -22.26 -2.88
C ARG A 136 -1.94 -21.37 -3.64
N VAL A 137 -2.73 -20.60 -2.90
CA VAL A 137 -3.66 -19.59 -3.43
C VAL A 137 -3.15 -18.19 -3.04
N HIS A 138 -3.34 -17.24 -3.94
CA HIS A 138 -2.89 -15.85 -3.77
C HIS A 138 -4.04 -14.87 -3.58
N ILE A 139 -5.28 -15.33 -3.67
CA ILE A 139 -6.48 -14.52 -3.49
C ILE A 139 -7.52 -15.36 -2.73
N ALA A 140 -8.20 -14.74 -1.78
CA ALA A 140 -9.35 -15.28 -1.08
C ALA A 140 -10.53 -14.32 -1.19
N VAL A 141 -11.74 -14.85 -1.23
CA VAL A 141 -12.98 -14.07 -1.20
C VAL A 141 -13.47 -14.03 0.23
N ALA A 142 -13.57 -12.83 0.79
CA ALA A 142 -14.10 -12.59 2.14
C ALA A 142 -15.62 -12.61 2.11
N VAL A 143 -16.23 -13.28 3.10
CA VAL A 143 -17.67 -13.39 3.24
C VAL A 143 -18.12 -12.98 4.64
N ASP A 144 -19.29 -12.35 4.71
CA ASP A 144 -19.95 -11.99 5.95
C ASP A 144 -20.70 -13.16 6.61
N GLU A 145 -21.36 -12.92 7.74
CA GLU A 145 -22.12 -13.93 8.50
C GLU A 145 -23.37 -14.43 7.77
N TYR A 146 -23.83 -13.69 6.75
CA TYR A 146 -24.99 -14.03 5.93
C TYR A 146 -24.62 -14.74 4.64
N GLY A 147 -23.33 -14.91 4.38
CA GLY A 147 -22.79 -15.53 3.18
C GLY A 147 -22.66 -14.56 1.99
N GLY A 148 -22.87 -13.26 2.20
CA GLY A 148 -22.61 -12.22 1.21
C GLY A 148 -21.11 -11.99 1.03
N VAL A 149 -20.70 -11.56 -0.17
CA VAL A 149 -19.30 -11.20 -0.43
C VAL A 149 -19.01 -9.82 0.14
N SER A 150 -18.10 -9.76 1.11
CA SER A 150 -17.63 -8.51 1.74
C SER A 150 -16.49 -7.86 0.95
N GLY A 151 -15.64 -8.68 0.31
CA GLY A 151 -14.48 -8.21 -0.42
C GLY A 151 -13.54 -9.33 -0.85
N ILE A 152 -12.31 -8.97 -1.14
CA ILE A 152 -11.21 -9.92 -1.42
C ILE A 152 -9.97 -9.55 -0.60
N VAL A 153 -9.12 -10.52 -0.37
CA VAL A 153 -7.81 -10.30 0.22
C VAL A 153 -6.76 -11.08 -0.58
N CYS A 154 -5.69 -10.41 -0.97
CA CYS A 154 -4.57 -11.04 -1.65
C CYS A 154 -3.47 -11.41 -0.65
N LEU A 155 -2.61 -12.35 -1.01
CA LEU A 155 -1.46 -12.70 -0.19
C LEU A 155 -0.49 -11.52 -0.11
N GLU A 156 -0.43 -10.75 -1.16
CA GLU A 156 0.34 -9.54 -1.32
C GLU A 156 -0.06 -8.49 -0.25
N ASP A 157 -1.35 -8.26 -0.05
CA ASP A 157 -1.90 -7.33 0.98
C ASP A 157 -1.47 -7.75 2.41
N ILE A 158 -1.49 -9.07 2.68
CA ILE A 158 -1.06 -9.61 4.00
C ILE A 158 0.45 -9.44 4.22
N ILE A 159 1.24 -9.52 3.15
CA ILE A 159 2.69 -9.32 3.23
C ILE A 159 3.00 -7.84 3.48
N GLU A 160 2.23 -6.95 2.87
CA GLU A 160 2.34 -5.50 3.07
C GLU A 160 2.14 -5.10 4.55
N GLU A 161 1.21 -5.73 5.26
CA GLU A 161 1.03 -5.53 6.71
C GLU A 161 2.26 -5.93 7.56
N ILE A 162 3.12 -6.81 7.05
CA ILE A 162 4.34 -7.24 7.74
C ILE A 162 5.53 -6.34 7.39
N VAL A 163 5.67 -6.05 6.10
CA VAL A 163 6.87 -5.40 5.54
C VAL A 163 6.69 -3.88 5.50
N GLY A 164 5.43 -3.40 5.59
CA GLY A 164 5.08 -2.02 5.26
C GLY A 164 5.15 -1.81 3.74
N ASP A 165 4.97 -0.59 3.28
CA ASP A 165 5.29 -0.24 1.90
C ASP A 165 6.72 -0.73 1.62
N ILE A 166 6.87 -1.75 0.77
CA ILE A 166 8.20 -2.20 0.32
C ILE A 166 8.80 -1.00 -0.40
N GLN A 167 9.63 -0.24 0.31
CA GLN A 167 10.50 0.71 -0.37
C GLN A 167 11.38 -0.15 -1.29
N ASP A 168 11.21 0.01 -2.59
CA ASP A 168 12.07 -0.62 -3.58
C ASP A 168 13.51 -0.21 -3.22
N GLU A 169 14.46 -1.17 -3.16
CA GLU A 169 15.87 -0.86 -2.92
C GLU A 169 16.39 0.19 -3.91
N TYR A 170 15.67 0.39 -5.03
CA TYR A 170 15.87 1.47 -5.99
C TYR A 170 15.14 2.77 -5.64
N ASP A 171 14.19 2.79 -4.69
CA ASP A 171 13.57 4.04 -4.19
C ASP A 171 14.51 4.81 -3.24
N ASN A 172 15.51 4.15 -2.65
CA ASN A 172 16.59 4.83 -1.92
C ASN A 172 17.56 5.65 -2.81
N GLU A 173 17.43 5.56 -4.15
CA GLU A 173 18.15 6.43 -5.10
C GLU A 173 17.28 7.59 -5.61
N ARG A 174 16.00 7.66 -5.29
CA ARG A 174 15.20 8.87 -5.48
C ARG A 174 15.48 9.77 -4.28
N GLU A 175 16.28 10.79 -4.52
CA GLU A 175 16.44 11.87 -3.55
C GLU A 175 15.03 12.33 -3.16
N ASP A 176 14.66 12.14 -1.88
CA ASP A 176 13.35 12.55 -1.33
C ASP A 176 13.06 14.03 -1.58
N ILE A 177 14.11 14.81 -1.87
CA ILE A 177 14.11 16.22 -2.26
C ILE A 177 14.90 16.36 -3.55
N LEU A 178 14.25 16.25 -4.69
CA LEU A 178 14.85 16.33 -6.03
C LEU A 178 14.86 17.80 -6.52
N PRO A 179 16.01 18.42 -6.75
CA PRO A 179 16.08 19.75 -7.34
C PRO A 179 15.70 19.67 -8.84
N LEU A 180 14.64 20.39 -9.25
CA LEU A 180 14.22 20.48 -10.65
C LEU A 180 14.83 21.68 -11.39
N ALA A 181 15.00 22.78 -10.67
CA ALA A 181 15.59 24.02 -11.17
C ALA A 181 16.08 24.86 -9.98
N GLU A 182 16.65 26.03 -10.24
CA GLU A 182 17.01 26.98 -9.20
C GLU A 182 15.76 27.33 -8.34
N ASN A 183 15.83 27.07 -7.03
CA ASN A 183 14.73 27.28 -6.07
C ASN A 183 13.44 26.49 -6.35
N ILE A 184 13.49 25.43 -7.15
CA ILE A 184 12.35 24.54 -7.42
C ILE A 184 12.72 23.11 -7.09
N TYR A 185 11.97 22.48 -6.19
CA TYR A 185 12.21 21.13 -5.71
C TYR A 185 10.97 20.27 -5.88
N LEU A 186 11.16 19.00 -6.20
CA LEU A 186 10.12 17.99 -6.12
C LEU A 186 10.39 17.13 -4.88
N CYS A 187 9.43 17.12 -3.96
CA CYS A 187 9.59 16.45 -2.68
C CYS A 187 8.56 15.33 -2.53
N ASP A 188 8.98 14.18 -1.98
CA ASP A 188 8.04 13.16 -1.52
C ASP A 188 7.24 13.74 -0.33
N ALA A 189 5.95 13.49 -0.28
CA ALA A 189 5.09 13.99 0.79
C ALA A 189 5.40 13.36 2.17
N ARG A 190 6.15 12.26 2.21
CA ARG A 190 6.58 11.57 3.43
C ARG A 190 7.81 12.18 4.08
N VAL A 191 8.52 13.07 3.37
CA VAL A 191 9.72 13.73 3.90
C VAL A 191 9.38 14.43 5.21
N ALA A 192 10.22 14.24 6.22
CA ALA A 192 10.06 14.91 7.49
C ALA A 192 10.25 16.43 7.35
N ILE A 193 9.47 17.22 8.08
CA ILE A 193 9.60 18.68 8.05
C ILE A 193 10.99 19.11 8.54
N GLU A 194 11.55 18.40 9.52
CA GLU A 194 12.91 18.62 10.04
C GLU A 194 13.96 18.48 8.93
N ASP A 195 13.91 17.39 8.13
CA ASP A 195 14.84 17.14 7.02
C ASP A 195 14.75 18.22 5.94
N LEU A 196 13.53 18.69 5.63
CA LEU A 196 13.30 19.80 4.70
C LEU A 196 13.90 21.10 5.21
N ASN A 197 13.71 21.40 6.51
CA ASN A 197 14.26 22.59 7.13
C ASN A 197 15.78 22.55 7.18
N GLU A 198 16.39 21.40 7.48
CA GLU A 198 17.84 21.23 7.46
C GLU A 198 18.42 21.40 6.06
N THR A 199 17.80 20.76 5.07
CA THR A 199 18.31 20.74 3.68
C THR A 199 18.08 22.06 2.96
N LEU A 200 16.86 22.61 3.05
CA LEU A 200 16.46 23.78 2.26
C LEU A 200 16.39 25.10 3.05
N ARG A 201 16.47 25.03 4.37
CA ARG A 201 16.39 26.17 5.32
C ARG A 201 15.10 26.97 5.16
N LEU A 202 13.95 26.26 5.16
CA LEU A 202 12.65 26.84 4.86
C LEU A 202 11.96 27.50 6.07
N GLY A 203 12.29 27.06 7.30
CA GLY A 203 11.65 27.51 8.54
C GLY A 203 10.16 27.11 8.62
N LEU A 204 9.84 25.88 8.19
CA LEU A 204 8.52 25.31 8.33
C LEU A 204 8.25 24.91 9.79
N PRO A 205 6.99 24.93 10.26
CA PRO A 205 6.66 24.59 11.65
C PRO A 205 6.84 23.09 11.93
N GLU A 206 7.76 22.73 12.83
CA GLU A 206 8.09 21.37 13.21
C GLU A 206 7.21 20.84 14.34
N GLU A 207 6.64 21.74 15.18
CA GLU A 207 5.92 21.33 16.40
C GLU A 207 4.60 20.62 16.15
N ASN A 208 3.98 20.81 14.97
CA ASN A 208 2.62 20.36 14.69
C ASN A 208 2.51 19.32 13.57
N PHE A 209 3.60 19.08 12.82
CA PHE A 209 3.56 18.25 11.63
C PHE A 209 4.85 17.43 11.50
N ASP A 210 4.71 16.10 11.37
CA ASP A 210 5.85 15.20 11.17
C ASP A 210 6.34 15.21 9.71
N THR A 211 5.41 15.36 8.74
CA THR A 211 5.70 15.21 7.31
C THR A 211 5.21 16.39 6.46
N LEU A 212 5.87 16.60 5.31
CA LEU A 212 5.46 17.59 4.31
C LEU A 212 4.00 17.43 3.88
N GLY A 213 3.57 16.16 3.62
CA GLY A 213 2.20 15.86 3.20
C GLY A 213 1.16 16.27 4.24
N GLY A 214 1.43 16.02 5.52
CA GLY A 214 0.57 16.43 6.63
C GLY A 214 0.46 17.94 6.73
N PHE A 215 1.58 18.66 6.66
CA PHE A 215 1.62 20.10 6.68
C PHE A 215 0.85 20.73 5.51
N VAL A 216 1.10 20.27 4.28
CA VAL A 216 0.44 20.79 3.08
C VAL A 216 -1.05 20.48 3.09
N PHE A 217 -1.46 19.30 3.58
CA PHE A 217 -2.87 18.94 3.74
C PHE A 217 -3.60 19.90 4.69
N ASP A 218 -2.98 20.24 5.81
CA ASP A 218 -3.54 21.20 6.78
C ASP A 218 -3.68 22.60 6.16
N LEU A 219 -2.67 23.06 5.40
CA LEU A 219 -2.75 24.35 4.70
C LEU A 219 -3.91 24.43 3.71
N PHE A 220 -4.29 23.34 3.06
CA PHE A 220 -5.46 23.32 2.17
C PHE A 220 -6.78 23.32 2.93
N GLY A 221 -6.85 22.76 4.14
CA GLY A 221 -8.09 22.63 4.94
C GLY A 221 -9.18 21.77 4.25
N LYS A 222 -8.83 21.07 3.16
CA LYS A 222 -9.68 20.19 2.36
C LYS A 222 -8.80 19.18 1.63
N ILE A 223 -9.38 18.14 1.05
CA ILE A 223 -8.65 17.23 0.15
C ILE A 223 -8.27 18.01 -1.11
N PRO A 224 -6.97 18.23 -1.38
CA PRO A 224 -6.52 18.95 -2.55
C PRO A 224 -6.68 18.10 -3.82
N VAL A 225 -6.57 18.77 -4.98
CA VAL A 225 -6.51 18.08 -6.28
C VAL A 225 -5.15 18.29 -6.95
N LYS A 226 -4.81 17.41 -7.89
CA LYS A 226 -3.55 17.52 -8.64
C LYS A 226 -3.40 18.90 -9.28
N TYR A 227 -2.21 19.50 -9.16
CA TYR A 227 -1.84 20.83 -9.61
C TYR A 227 -2.46 22.00 -8.81
N GLU A 228 -3.20 21.73 -7.76
CA GLU A 228 -3.65 22.78 -6.85
C GLU A 228 -2.46 23.34 -6.07
N LYS A 229 -2.53 24.63 -5.74
CA LYS A 229 -1.43 25.37 -5.12
C LYS A 229 -1.90 26.04 -3.84
N VAL A 230 -1.03 26.02 -2.82
CA VAL A 230 -1.15 26.80 -1.58
C VAL A 230 0.19 27.43 -1.28
N SER A 231 0.20 28.55 -0.55
CA SER A 231 1.43 29.28 -0.22
C SER A 231 1.54 29.48 1.28
N PHE A 232 2.77 29.34 1.81
CA PHE A 232 3.11 29.63 3.20
C PHE A 232 4.50 30.29 3.25
N ASN A 233 4.65 31.41 3.95
CA ASN A 233 5.91 32.19 4.08
C ASN A 233 6.60 32.43 2.72
N ALA A 234 5.83 32.83 1.69
CA ALA A 234 6.30 33.05 0.32
C ALA A 234 6.81 31.81 -0.40
N ILE A 235 6.69 30.62 0.18
CA ILE A 235 6.96 29.33 -0.47
C ILE A 235 5.65 28.83 -1.08
N ASP A 236 5.69 28.42 -2.34
CA ASP A 236 4.55 27.83 -3.03
C ASP A 236 4.65 26.31 -2.99
N PHE A 237 3.58 25.66 -2.54
CA PHE A 237 3.41 24.21 -2.52
C PHE A 237 2.39 23.82 -3.58
N VAL A 238 2.81 23.09 -4.60
CA VAL A 238 1.96 22.65 -5.71
C VAL A 238 1.84 21.11 -5.66
N ILE A 239 0.63 20.61 -5.54
CA ILE A 239 0.38 19.16 -5.59
C ILE A 239 0.78 18.62 -6.95
N GLN A 240 1.80 17.78 -6.99
CA GLN A 240 2.29 17.21 -8.24
C GLN A 240 1.65 15.85 -8.52
N ASP A 241 1.46 15.03 -7.49
CA ASP A 241 0.80 13.73 -7.61
C ASP A 241 0.00 13.37 -6.36
N MET A 242 -1.08 12.58 -6.58
CA MET A 242 -2.01 12.12 -5.54
C MET A 242 -2.29 10.63 -5.74
N GLU A 243 -2.44 9.90 -4.65
CA GLU A 243 -2.95 8.53 -4.62
C GLU A 243 -4.24 8.49 -3.81
N GLY A 244 -5.37 8.40 -4.50
CA GLY A 244 -6.69 8.57 -3.88
C GLY A 244 -6.79 9.95 -3.19
N HIS A 245 -6.87 9.95 -1.86
CA HIS A 245 -6.93 11.17 -1.05
C HIS A 245 -5.58 11.56 -0.41
N LYS A 246 -4.52 10.76 -0.65
CA LYS A 246 -3.19 10.95 -0.09
C LYS A 246 -2.30 11.73 -1.05
N ILE A 247 -1.61 12.76 -0.56
CA ILE A 247 -0.61 13.47 -1.35
C ILE A 247 0.62 12.57 -1.48
N ARG A 248 1.12 12.35 -2.70
CA ARG A 248 2.37 11.59 -2.96
C ARG A 248 3.56 12.50 -3.16
N THR A 249 3.42 13.50 -4.02
CA THR A 249 4.54 14.40 -4.32
C THR A 249 4.08 15.86 -4.35
N VAL A 250 4.92 16.73 -3.81
CA VAL A 250 4.70 18.18 -3.76
C VAL A 250 5.87 18.88 -4.44
N LYS A 251 5.55 19.78 -5.35
CA LYS A 251 6.55 20.70 -5.91
C LYS A 251 6.62 21.96 -5.06
N LEU A 252 7.79 22.24 -4.50
CA LEU A 252 8.10 23.44 -3.75
C LEU A 252 8.74 24.48 -4.69
N VAL A 253 8.25 25.71 -4.61
CA VAL A 253 8.88 26.85 -5.25
C VAL A 253 9.27 27.82 -4.14
N VAL A 254 10.57 27.92 -3.89
CA VAL A 254 11.14 28.73 -2.81
C VAL A 254 11.52 30.10 -3.36
N PRO A 255 11.28 31.22 -2.66
CA PRO A 255 11.72 32.52 -3.13
C PRO A 255 13.26 32.56 -3.22
N PRO A 256 13.84 33.30 -4.17
CA PRO A 256 15.28 33.50 -4.23
C PRO A 256 15.76 34.12 -2.91
N LYS A 257 16.89 33.62 -2.38
CA LYS A 257 17.50 34.23 -1.17
C LYS A 257 17.78 35.67 -1.49
N SER A 258 17.17 36.60 -0.74
CA SER A 258 17.58 37.97 -0.77
C SER A 258 18.97 38.07 -0.15
N ASP A 259 19.99 38.39 -0.95
CA ASP A 259 21.30 38.83 -0.46
C ASP A 259 21.10 40.16 0.25
N THR A 260 20.71 40.09 1.51
CA THR A 260 20.83 41.26 2.39
C THR A 260 22.21 41.13 3.05
N PRO A 261 23.15 42.05 2.77
CA PRO A 261 24.40 42.04 3.50
C PRO A 261 24.12 42.33 4.97
N GLU A 262 24.67 41.48 5.83
CA GLU A 262 24.76 41.76 7.26
C GLU A 262 25.52 43.07 7.45
N GLU A 263 24.85 44.09 8.02
CA GLU A 263 25.49 45.26 8.59
C GLU A 263 26.01 44.98 10.03
#